data_25a391f5eb7d283883198a4dfe603b97
#
_entry.id   25a391f5eb7d283883198a4dfe603b97
#
_cell.length_a   1.000
_cell.length_b   1.000
_cell.length_c   1.000
_cell.angle_alpha   90.00
_cell.angle_beta   90.00
_cell.angle_gamma   90.00
#
_symmetry.space_group_name_H-M   'P 1'
#
loop_
_entity.id
_entity.type
_entity.pdbx_description
1 polymer ?
#
loop_
_entity_poly.entity_id
_entity_poly.type
_entity_poly.pdbx_seq_one_letter_code
_entity_poly.pdbx_strand_id
1 'polypeptide(L)'
;MPEGHALHRLARLHQRRFAGAPLAVSSPQGRFTDAGVVDGRVLRRASAWGKHLFHHYEGGAIVHVHLGLYGTFRESRTPLREPVGQVRMRLVGAEYGTDLRGPTACEVIDEAQVSLILDRLGPDPLRNDADPAPAWARITKSRKAIGALLMDQKVLAGVGNVYRSELLFRHGIDPYRLGRDIAESEFADAWTDLVELMKVGVRRGRIIVVRPEHDHGSPAYGPKRPRTYVYRRTGEPCRICGTAIRTAEMEGRNLFWCPACQS
;
A
#
# COMPACT_ATOMS: atom_id res chain seq x y z
N MET A 1 5.50 -0.24 6.92
CA MET A 1 5.03 -1.24 5.93
C MET A 1 4.37 -0.47 4.80
N PRO A 2 4.81 -0.64 3.57
CA PRO A 2 4.15 -0.01 2.41
C PRO A 2 2.75 -0.58 2.23
N GLU A 3 1.75 0.30 2.04
CA GLU A 3 0.39 -0.05 1.63
C GLU A 3 0.09 0.63 0.29
N GLY A 4 -1.06 0.40 -0.32
CA GLY A 4 -1.37 0.83 -1.69
C GLY A 4 -1.01 2.28 -2.02
N HIS A 5 -1.25 3.22 -1.09
CA HIS A 5 -0.89 4.63 -1.26
C HIS A 5 0.61 4.84 -1.57
N ALA A 6 1.49 4.01 -1.00
CA ALA A 6 2.92 4.13 -1.24
C ALA A 6 3.30 3.72 -2.66
N LEU A 7 2.70 2.64 -3.19
CA LEU A 7 2.94 2.16 -4.56
C LEU A 7 2.38 3.15 -5.60
N HIS A 8 1.17 3.68 -5.36
CA HIS A 8 0.60 4.72 -6.23
C HIS A 8 1.43 6.01 -6.23
N ARG A 9 1.95 6.42 -5.05
CA ARG A 9 2.87 7.55 -4.98
C ARG A 9 4.16 7.28 -5.75
N LEU A 10 4.75 6.09 -5.61
CA LEU A 10 5.95 5.69 -6.35
C LEU A 10 5.68 5.66 -7.87
N ALA A 11 4.56 5.08 -8.30
CA ALA A 11 4.18 5.08 -9.71
C ALA A 11 4.10 6.49 -10.29
N ARG A 12 3.42 7.42 -9.60
CA ARG A 12 3.35 8.83 -10.01
C ARG A 12 4.72 9.51 -10.03
N LEU A 13 5.58 9.21 -9.07
CA LEU A 13 6.92 9.77 -8.97
C LEU A 13 7.81 9.26 -10.10
N HIS A 14 7.83 7.94 -10.32
CA HIS A 14 8.62 7.31 -11.37
C HIS A 14 8.11 7.70 -12.77
N GLN A 15 6.78 7.84 -12.95
CA GLN A 15 6.21 8.38 -14.18
C GLN A 15 6.78 9.76 -14.51
N ARG A 16 6.83 10.66 -13.54
CA ARG A 16 7.32 12.04 -13.77
C ARG A 16 8.82 12.12 -13.97
N ARG A 17 9.61 11.24 -13.36
CA ARG A 17 11.07 11.34 -13.33
C ARG A 17 11.79 10.50 -14.36
N PHE A 18 11.17 9.42 -14.76
CA PHE A 18 11.83 8.41 -15.57
C PHE A 18 11.13 8.08 -16.88
N ALA A 19 9.83 8.37 -17.02
CA ALA A 19 9.13 8.06 -18.25
C ALA A 19 9.53 8.97 -19.42
N GLY A 20 9.54 8.40 -20.62
CA GLY A 20 9.84 9.11 -21.88
C GLY A 20 11.31 9.12 -22.27
N ALA A 21 12.20 8.54 -21.46
CA ALA A 21 13.63 8.48 -21.75
C ALA A 21 14.20 7.08 -21.51
N PRO A 22 15.31 6.72 -22.16
CA PRO A 22 16.06 5.52 -21.84
C PRO A 22 16.60 5.56 -20.41
N LEU A 23 16.59 4.44 -19.73
CA LEU A 23 17.10 4.29 -18.36
C LEU A 23 18.23 3.28 -18.33
N ALA A 24 19.30 3.59 -17.60
CA ALA A 24 20.25 2.57 -17.21
C ALA A 24 19.64 1.75 -16.05
N VAL A 25 19.49 0.45 -16.27
CA VAL A 25 18.93 -0.48 -15.29
C VAL A 25 19.96 -1.54 -14.96
N SER A 26 20.27 -1.68 -13.69
CA SER A 26 21.25 -2.65 -13.23
C SER A 26 20.81 -3.38 -11.96
N SER A 27 21.43 -4.51 -11.71
CA SER A 27 21.33 -5.26 -10.45
C SER A 27 22.72 -5.34 -9.81
N PRO A 28 23.11 -4.40 -8.94
CA PRO A 28 24.47 -4.32 -8.42
C PRO A 28 25.01 -5.60 -7.76
N GLN A 29 24.11 -6.41 -7.17
CA GLN A 29 24.48 -7.70 -6.58
C GLN A 29 23.88 -8.90 -7.32
N GLY A 30 23.46 -8.74 -8.58
CA GLY A 30 22.99 -9.82 -9.46
C GLY A 30 21.68 -10.51 -9.07
N ARG A 31 20.94 -9.98 -8.09
CA ARG A 31 19.68 -10.62 -7.61
C ARG A 31 18.44 -10.28 -8.43
N PHE A 32 18.55 -9.41 -9.41
CA PHE A 32 17.58 -9.14 -10.45
C PHE A 32 18.22 -9.51 -11.78
N THR A 33 18.14 -10.79 -12.13
CA THR A 33 18.84 -11.41 -13.27
C THR A 33 18.42 -10.81 -14.60
N ASP A 34 17.15 -10.34 -14.68
CA ASP A 34 16.56 -9.84 -15.92
C ASP A 34 16.81 -8.34 -16.16
N ALA A 35 17.69 -7.71 -15.37
CA ALA A 35 17.99 -6.28 -15.52
C ALA A 35 18.38 -5.92 -16.95
N GLY A 36 19.20 -6.77 -17.62
CA GLY A 36 19.62 -6.57 -19.01
C GLY A 36 18.48 -6.56 -20.03
N VAL A 37 17.31 -7.13 -19.72
CA VAL A 37 16.13 -7.10 -20.60
C VAL A 37 15.60 -5.68 -20.75
N VAL A 38 15.74 -4.85 -19.73
CA VAL A 38 15.16 -3.49 -19.70
C VAL A 38 16.23 -2.40 -19.65
N ASP A 39 17.52 -2.76 -19.54
CA ASP A 39 18.63 -1.82 -19.56
C ASP A 39 18.70 -1.06 -20.90
N GLY A 40 18.86 0.25 -20.85
CA GLY A 40 18.90 1.14 -22.01
C GLY A 40 17.53 1.36 -22.67
N ARG A 41 16.45 0.72 -22.22
CA ARG A 41 15.12 0.90 -22.82
C ARG A 41 14.39 2.12 -22.25
N VAL A 42 13.48 2.66 -23.07
CA VAL A 42 12.60 3.77 -22.67
C VAL A 42 11.50 3.24 -21.74
N LEU A 43 11.39 3.83 -20.54
CA LEU A 43 10.23 3.62 -19.68
C LEU A 43 9.04 4.38 -20.28
N ARG A 44 8.02 3.66 -20.74
CA ARG A 44 6.81 4.24 -21.34
C ARG A 44 5.82 4.68 -20.28
N ARG A 45 5.62 3.86 -19.24
CA ARG A 45 4.64 4.11 -18.19
C ARG A 45 5.05 3.46 -16.88
N ALA A 46 4.79 4.17 -15.76
CA ALA A 46 4.79 3.60 -14.42
C ALA A 46 3.37 3.60 -13.86
N SER A 47 2.87 2.47 -13.40
CA SER A 47 1.52 2.31 -12.87
C SER A 47 1.52 1.48 -11.58
N ALA A 48 0.43 1.56 -10.82
CA ALA A 48 0.25 0.74 -9.64
C ALA A 48 -1.16 0.19 -9.58
N TRP A 49 -1.30 -0.99 -8.95
CA TRP A 49 -2.57 -1.57 -8.53
C TRP A 49 -2.37 -2.24 -7.17
N GLY A 50 -3.12 -1.78 -6.19
CA GLY A 50 -2.97 -2.25 -4.81
C GLY A 50 -1.54 -2.06 -4.30
N LYS A 51 -0.87 -3.16 -4.03
CA LYS A 51 0.52 -3.17 -3.53
C LYS A 51 1.53 -3.55 -4.61
N HIS A 52 1.13 -3.55 -5.87
CA HIS A 52 1.96 -3.86 -7.03
C HIS A 52 2.33 -2.59 -7.79
N LEU A 53 3.59 -2.47 -8.20
CA LEU A 53 4.13 -1.42 -9.06
C LEU A 53 4.58 -2.05 -10.37
N PHE A 54 4.24 -1.43 -11.49
CA PHE A 54 4.59 -1.89 -12.82
C PHE A 54 5.31 -0.79 -13.59
N HIS A 55 6.49 -1.07 -14.12
CA HIS A 55 7.23 -0.22 -15.03
C HIS A 55 7.15 -0.85 -16.44
N HIS A 56 6.41 -0.22 -17.33
CA HIS A 56 6.23 -0.69 -18.71
C HIS A 56 7.29 -0.07 -19.61
N TYR A 57 8.16 -0.91 -20.14
CA TYR A 57 9.24 -0.49 -21.02
C TYR A 57 8.88 -0.67 -22.50
N GLU A 58 9.61 0.04 -23.37
CA GLU A 58 9.54 -0.18 -24.81
C GLU A 58 9.88 -1.63 -25.16
N GLY A 59 9.16 -2.20 -26.14
CA GLY A 59 9.33 -3.60 -26.50
C GLY A 59 8.53 -4.59 -25.62
N GLY A 60 7.60 -4.09 -24.78
CA GLY A 60 6.62 -4.90 -24.07
C GLY A 60 7.08 -5.51 -22.74
N ALA A 61 8.35 -5.35 -22.37
CA ALA A 61 8.84 -5.83 -21.08
C ALA A 61 8.29 -4.96 -19.93
N ILE A 62 7.88 -5.61 -18.84
CA ILE A 62 7.31 -4.92 -17.67
C ILE A 62 8.08 -5.36 -16.43
N VAL A 63 8.68 -4.42 -15.72
CA VAL A 63 9.24 -4.73 -14.39
C VAL A 63 8.14 -4.63 -13.36
N HIS A 64 7.84 -5.78 -12.74
CA HIS A 64 6.91 -5.89 -11.63
C HIS A 64 7.66 -5.80 -10.30
N VAL A 65 7.18 -4.96 -9.38
CA VAL A 65 7.73 -4.83 -8.04
C VAL A 65 6.63 -4.96 -6.99
N HIS A 66 6.86 -5.86 -6.03
CA HIS A 66 6.08 -5.94 -4.79
C HIS A 66 7.01 -5.66 -3.60
N LEU A 67 6.76 -4.57 -2.87
CA LEU A 67 7.68 -4.14 -1.80
C LEU A 67 7.66 -5.06 -0.58
N GLY A 68 6.56 -5.76 -0.32
CA GLY A 68 6.42 -6.57 0.91
C GLY A 68 6.46 -5.71 2.17
N LEU A 69 7.10 -6.22 3.22
CA LEU A 69 7.20 -5.52 4.52
C LEU A 69 8.35 -4.52 4.59
N TYR A 70 9.45 -4.80 3.92
CA TYR A 70 10.73 -4.11 4.07
C TYR A 70 11.19 -3.39 2.82
N GLY A 71 10.54 -3.67 1.67
CA GLY A 71 10.90 -3.09 0.40
C GLY A 71 10.80 -1.58 0.40
N THR A 72 11.79 -0.92 -0.19
CA THR A 72 11.84 0.54 -0.29
C THR A 72 12.61 0.98 -1.51
N PHE A 73 12.17 2.08 -2.13
CA PHE A 73 12.95 2.83 -3.09
C PHE A 73 13.64 4.01 -2.39
N ARG A 74 14.92 4.19 -2.68
CA ARG A 74 15.69 5.37 -2.25
C ARG A 74 16.15 6.13 -3.46
N GLU A 75 15.63 7.33 -3.60
CA GLU A 75 15.86 8.19 -4.73
C GLU A 75 16.83 9.32 -4.38
N SER A 76 17.67 9.69 -5.34
CA SER A 76 18.54 10.85 -5.27
C SER A 76 18.79 11.43 -6.67
N ARG A 77 19.39 12.63 -6.73
CA ARG A 77 19.89 13.20 -7.98
C ARG A 77 21.08 12.42 -8.51
N THR A 78 21.24 12.42 -9.82
CA THR A 78 22.44 11.87 -10.48
C THR A 78 23.60 12.87 -10.36
N PRO A 79 24.87 12.36 -10.33
CA PRO A 79 25.25 10.95 -10.32
C PRO A 79 24.91 10.27 -8.98
N LEU A 80 24.48 9.01 -9.04
CA LEU A 80 24.26 8.23 -7.83
C LEU A 80 25.59 7.85 -7.19
N ARG A 81 25.63 7.85 -5.87
CA ARG A 81 26.75 7.27 -5.11
C ARG A 81 26.82 5.76 -5.35
N GLU A 82 27.99 5.19 -5.09
CA GLU A 82 28.16 3.74 -5.10
C GLU A 82 27.09 3.05 -4.23
N PRO A 83 26.57 1.90 -4.69
CA PRO A 83 25.51 1.19 -3.96
C PRO A 83 26.05 0.62 -2.66
N VAL A 84 25.50 1.08 -1.52
CA VAL A 84 25.85 0.57 -0.19
C VAL A 84 24.82 -0.47 0.25
N GLY A 85 25.27 -1.66 0.66
CA GLY A 85 24.40 -2.76 1.07
C GLY A 85 23.66 -3.40 -0.11
N GLN A 86 22.58 -4.11 0.18
CA GLN A 86 21.87 -4.88 -0.84
C GLN A 86 20.89 -4.03 -1.65
N VAL A 87 21.22 -3.78 -2.91
CA VAL A 87 20.38 -3.13 -3.92
C VAL A 87 19.88 -4.20 -4.90
N ARG A 88 18.56 -4.44 -4.93
CA ARG A 88 17.95 -5.40 -5.85
C ARG A 88 17.98 -4.90 -7.30
N MET A 89 17.62 -3.65 -7.48
CA MET A 89 17.57 -2.98 -8.77
C MET A 89 17.96 -1.52 -8.60
N ARG A 90 18.79 -1.02 -9.52
CA ARG A 90 19.15 0.41 -9.64
C ARG A 90 18.62 0.92 -10.97
N LEU A 91 17.88 2.03 -10.93
CA LEU A 91 17.45 2.79 -12.08
C LEU A 91 18.19 4.11 -12.12
N VAL A 92 18.72 4.49 -13.26
CA VAL A 92 19.42 5.77 -13.45
C VAL A 92 18.87 6.43 -14.71
N GLY A 93 18.26 7.60 -14.54
CA GLY A 93 17.86 8.52 -15.59
C GLY A 93 18.79 9.74 -15.64
N ALA A 94 18.46 10.74 -16.44
CA ALA A 94 19.30 11.92 -16.64
C ALA A 94 19.50 12.73 -15.35
N GLU A 95 18.44 13.03 -14.62
CA GLU A 95 18.51 13.89 -13.43
C GLU A 95 18.38 13.15 -12.10
N TYR A 96 17.73 11.98 -12.11
CA TYR A 96 17.41 11.21 -10.93
C TYR A 96 17.76 9.74 -11.13
N GLY A 97 18.09 9.10 -10.02
CA GLY A 97 18.19 7.67 -9.97
C GLY A 97 17.57 7.12 -8.66
N THR A 98 17.32 5.83 -8.62
CA THR A 98 16.72 5.19 -7.45
C THR A 98 17.22 3.77 -7.25
N ASP A 99 17.41 3.40 -5.99
CA ASP A 99 17.78 2.06 -5.54
C ASP A 99 16.58 1.36 -4.90
N LEU A 100 16.19 0.22 -5.44
CA LEU A 100 15.23 -0.70 -4.82
C LEU A 100 15.95 -1.66 -3.87
N ARG A 101 15.47 -1.73 -2.63
CA ARG A 101 16.04 -2.59 -1.58
C ARG A 101 14.94 -3.43 -0.94
N GLY A 102 15.24 -4.69 -0.62
CA GLY A 102 14.41 -5.60 0.14
C GLY A 102 12.99 -5.86 -0.37
N PRO A 103 12.69 -5.82 -1.69
CA PRO A 103 11.37 -6.16 -2.20
C PRO A 103 11.11 -7.66 -2.05
N THR A 104 9.82 -8.04 -1.98
CA THR A 104 9.39 -9.43 -2.05
C THR A 104 9.45 -9.95 -3.48
N ALA A 105 9.05 -9.12 -4.46
CA ALA A 105 9.21 -9.42 -5.90
C ALA A 105 9.86 -8.25 -6.62
N CYS A 106 10.74 -8.58 -7.58
CA CYS A 106 11.31 -7.69 -8.57
C CYS A 106 11.71 -8.58 -9.75
N GLU A 107 10.92 -8.55 -10.81
CA GLU A 107 10.97 -9.49 -11.92
C GLU A 107 10.52 -8.82 -13.21
N VAL A 108 10.94 -9.34 -14.36
CA VAL A 108 10.42 -8.94 -15.66
C VAL A 108 9.27 -9.88 -16.02
N ILE A 109 8.14 -9.29 -16.39
CA ILE A 109 6.92 -9.99 -16.79
C ILE A 109 6.36 -9.39 -18.09
N ASP A 110 5.39 -10.05 -18.67
CA ASP A 110 4.61 -9.57 -19.83
C ASP A 110 3.18 -9.13 -19.43
N GLU A 111 2.41 -8.62 -20.39
CA GLU A 111 1.03 -8.17 -20.17
C GLU A 111 0.10 -9.32 -19.76
N ALA A 112 0.32 -10.54 -20.24
CA ALA A 112 -0.48 -11.70 -19.83
C ALA A 112 -0.27 -12.00 -18.35
N GLN A 113 0.97 -11.93 -17.87
CA GLN A 113 1.32 -12.12 -16.46
C GLN A 113 0.79 -10.97 -15.60
N VAL A 114 0.80 -9.72 -16.11
CA VAL A 114 0.11 -8.59 -15.43
C VAL A 114 -1.36 -8.90 -15.25
N SER A 115 -2.06 -9.33 -16.32
CA SER A 115 -3.48 -9.69 -16.24
C SER A 115 -3.73 -10.77 -15.20
N LEU A 116 -2.93 -11.83 -15.14
CA LEU A 116 -3.02 -12.88 -14.12
C LEU A 116 -2.82 -12.36 -12.68
N ILE A 117 -2.03 -11.32 -12.49
CA ILE A 117 -1.89 -10.67 -11.18
C ILE A 117 -3.17 -9.89 -10.86
N LEU A 118 -3.66 -9.07 -11.80
CA LEU A 118 -4.80 -8.19 -11.61
C LEU A 118 -6.12 -8.96 -11.40
N ASP A 119 -6.33 -10.05 -12.11
CA ASP A 119 -7.52 -10.90 -12.02
C ASP A 119 -7.74 -11.49 -10.62
N ARG A 120 -6.67 -11.59 -9.84
CA ARG A 120 -6.73 -12.07 -8.45
C ARG A 120 -7.02 -10.99 -7.43
N LEU A 121 -6.95 -9.71 -7.84
CA LEU A 121 -7.10 -8.58 -6.93
C LEU A 121 -8.55 -8.08 -6.92
N GLY A 122 -8.96 -7.59 -5.76
CA GLY A 122 -10.18 -6.81 -5.62
C GLY A 122 -10.01 -5.39 -6.16
N PRO A 123 -11.08 -4.57 -6.09
CA PRO A 123 -11.01 -3.18 -6.47
C PRO A 123 -9.95 -2.43 -5.66
N ASP A 124 -9.24 -1.53 -6.34
CA ASP A 124 -8.24 -0.66 -5.72
C ASP A 124 -8.85 0.74 -5.52
N PRO A 125 -9.02 1.20 -4.26
CA PRO A 125 -9.65 2.50 -3.96
C PRO A 125 -8.94 3.73 -4.57
N LEU A 126 -7.71 3.57 -5.04
CA LEU A 126 -6.92 4.67 -5.64
C LEU A 126 -7.04 4.78 -7.15
N ARG A 127 -7.75 3.87 -7.79
CA ARG A 127 -8.04 3.94 -9.22
C ARG A 127 -9.26 4.81 -9.48
N ASN A 128 -9.23 5.53 -10.61
CA ASN A 128 -10.35 6.38 -11.01
C ASN A 128 -11.58 5.58 -11.48
N ASP A 129 -11.34 4.34 -11.92
CA ASP A 129 -12.34 3.39 -12.39
C ASP A 129 -12.70 2.33 -11.32
N ALA A 130 -12.38 2.60 -10.04
CA ALA A 130 -12.65 1.67 -8.96
C ALA A 130 -14.16 1.51 -8.71
N ASP A 131 -14.64 0.29 -8.89
CA ASP A 131 -16.00 -0.11 -8.54
C ASP A 131 -15.99 -0.88 -7.20
N PRO A 132 -16.67 -0.40 -6.14
CA PRO A 132 -16.76 -1.12 -4.87
C PRO A 132 -17.65 -2.36 -4.90
N ALA A 133 -18.52 -2.52 -5.90
CA ALA A 133 -19.52 -3.59 -5.93
C ALA A 133 -18.93 -5.01 -5.85
N PRO A 134 -17.81 -5.36 -6.51
CA PRO A 134 -17.20 -6.68 -6.36
C PRO A 134 -16.69 -6.95 -4.93
N ALA A 135 -16.18 -5.92 -4.23
CA ALA A 135 -15.77 -6.07 -2.84
C ALA A 135 -16.98 -6.29 -1.94
N TRP A 136 -18.03 -5.48 -2.11
CA TRP A 136 -19.28 -5.63 -1.38
C TRP A 136 -19.89 -7.02 -1.55
N ALA A 137 -20.00 -7.50 -2.78
CA ALA A 137 -20.53 -8.83 -3.08
C ALA A 137 -19.74 -9.98 -2.40
N ARG A 138 -18.44 -9.81 -2.18
CA ARG A 138 -17.63 -10.79 -1.43
C ARG A 138 -17.81 -10.66 0.08
N ILE A 139 -17.94 -9.44 0.59
CA ILE A 139 -18.12 -9.17 2.01
C ILE A 139 -19.45 -9.74 2.49
N THR A 140 -20.57 -9.41 1.84
CA THR A 140 -21.91 -9.84 2.25
C THR A 140 -22.14 -11.35 2.26
N LYS A 141 -21.37 -12.09 1.47
CA LYS A 141 -21.45 -13.55 1.42
C LYS A 141 -20.51 -14.24 2.40
N SER A 142 -19.68 -13.48 3.12
CA SER A 142 -18.61 -14.04 3.92
C SER A 142 -18.99 -14.23 5.40
N ARG A 143 -18.63 -15.39 5.94
CA ARG A 143 -18.66 -15.68 7.39
C ARG A 143 -17.34 -15.31 8.09
N LYS A 144 -16.35 -14.75 7.36
CA LYS A 144 -15.12 -14.26 7.96
C LYS A 144 -15.37 -12.91 8.64
N ALA A 145 -14.57 -12.61 9.65
CA ALA A 145 -14.54 -11.32 10.30
C ALA A 145 -14.18 -10.21 9.31
N ILE A 146 -14.83 -9.04 9.43
CA ILE A 146 -14.58 -7.90 8.53
C ILE A 146 -13.12 -7.44 8.59
N GLY A 147 -12.49 -7.52 9.76
CA GLY A 147 -11.08 -7.21 9.91
C GLY A 147 -10.16 -8.13 9.08
N ALA A 148 -10.52 -9.40 8.91
CA ALA A 148 -9.81 -10.33 8.03
C ALA A 148 -10.07 -10.03 6.55
N LEU A 149 -11.32 -9.74 6.18
CA LEU A 149 -11.71 -9.44 4.81
C LEU A 149 -11.03 -8.19 4.27
N LEU A 150 -10.88 -7.14 5.06
CA LEU A 150 -10.18 -5.92 4.64
C LEU A 150 -8.68 -6.14 4.38
N MET A 151 -8.07 -7.19 4.93
CA MET A 151 -6.67 -7.56 4.64
C MET A 151 -6.51 -8.42 3.39
N ASP A 152 -7.57 -9.09 2.96
CA ASP A 152 -7.54 -9.93 1.77
C ASP A 152 -7.50 -9.07 0.51
N GLN A 153 -6.37 -9.14 -0.20
CA GLN A 153 -6.17 -8.37 -1.43
C GLN A 153 -7.13 -8.77 -2.56
N LYS A 154 -7.79 -9.93 -2.45
CA LYS A 154 -8.87 -10.34 -3.35
C LYS A 154 -10.17 -9.58 -3.06
N VAL A 155 -10.36 -9.10 -1.84
CA VAL A 155 -11.53 -8.30 -1.43
C VAL A 155 -11.26 -6.82 -1.72
N LEU A 156 -10.16 -6.27 -1.19
CA LEU A 156 -9.74 -4.87 -1.37
C LEU A 156 -8.25 -4.79 -1.65
N ALA A 157 -7.87 -4.42 -2.86
CA ALA A 157 -6.47 -4.24 -3.19
C ALA A 157 -5.88 -2.99 -2.52
N GLY A 158 -4.66 -3.11 -2.02
CA GLY A 158 -3.92 -1.98 -1.47
C GLY A 158 -4.09 -1.76 0.03
N VAL A 159 -5.20 -2.20 0.63
CA VAL A 159 -5.42 -2.09 2.08
C VAL A 159 -4.44 -2.98 2.83
N GLY A 160 -3.82 -2.42 3.85
CA GLY A 160 -2.96 -3.14 4.75
C GLY A 160 -3.38 -2.97 6.21
N ASN A 161 -2.48 -3.32 7.12
CA ASN A 161 -2.82 -3.41 8.53
C ASN A 161 -3.12 -2.05 9.18
N VAL A 162 -2.52 -0.97 8.68
CA VAL A 162 -2.79 0.37 9.21
C VAL A 162 -4.19 0.81 8.78
N TYR A 163 -4.45 0.82 7.47
CA TYR A 163 -5.78 1.22 6.98
C TYR A 163 -6.89 0.34 7.53
N ARG A 164 -6.70 -0.99 7.61
CA ARG A 164 -7.67 -1.89 8.24
C ARG A 164 -8.07 -1.45 9.65
N SER A 165 -7.07 -1.30 10.51
CA SER A 165 -7.32 -0.98 11.92
C SER A 165 -7.95 0.40 12.09
N GLU A 166 -7.44 1.39 11.37
CA GLU A 166 -7.87 2.78 11.49
C GLU A 166 -9.24 3.02 10.85
N LEU A 167 -9.54 2.37 9.72
CA LEU A 167 -10.84 2.47 9.06
C LEU A 167 -11.95 1.90 9.94
N LEU A 168 -11.76 0.69 10.46
CA LEU A 168 -12.73 0.05 11.36
C LEU A 168 -12.97 0.89 12.61
N PHE A 169 -11.91 1.48 13.18
CA PHE A 169 -12.06 2.39 14.31
C PHE A 169 -12.86 3.65 13.96
N ARG A 170 -12.57 4.28 12.83
CA ARG A 170 -13.23 5.52 12.38
C ARG A 170 -14.72 5.36 12.15
N HIS A 171 -15.15 4.14 11.82
CA HIS A 171 -16.56 3.78 11.56
C HIS A 171 -17.20 3.01 12.72
N GLY A 172 -16.52 2.85 13.87
CA GLY A 172 -17.06 2.16 15.03
C GLY A 172 -17.35 0.68 14.81
N ILE A 173 -16.75 0.06 13.79
CA ILE A 173 -17.04 -1.32 13.41
C ILE A 173 -16.17 -2.28 14.22
N ASP A 174 -16.80 -3.24 14.93
CA ASP A 174 -16.10 -4.34 15.57
C ASP A 174 -15.33 -5.15 14.50
N PRO A 175 -14.00 -5.29 14.61
CA PRO A 175 -13.22 -6.05 13.65
C PRO A 175 -13.59 -7.54 13.57
N TYR A 176 -14.27 -8.08 14.56
CA TYR A 176 -14.73 -9.48 14.59
C TYR A 176 -16.13 -9.68 14.02
N ARG A 177 -16.89 -8.61 13.76
CA ARG A 177 -18.19 -8.70 13.11
C ARG A 177 -18.06 -9.41 11.77
N LEU A 178 -18.99 -10.32 11.46
CA LEU A 178 -18.91 -11.09 10.22
C LEU A 178 -19.23 -10.21 9.01
N GLY A 179 -18.58 -10.47 7.87
CA GLY A 179 -18.80 -9.70 6.65
C GLY A 179 -20.28 -9.64 6.25
N ARG A 180 -21.01 -10.77 6.38
CA ARG A 180 -22.45 -10.84 6.07
C ARG A 180 -23.34 -9.99 6.98
N ASP A 181 -22.83 -9.57 8.13
CA ASP A 181 -23.58 -8.79 9.12
C ASP A 181 -23.24 -7.28 9.03
N ILE A 182 -22.41 -6.90 8.06
CA ILE A 182 -22.14 -5.49 7.73
C ILE A 182 -23.29 -4.95 6.87
N ALA A 183 -23.81 -3.77 7.21
CA ALA A 183 -24.81 -3.12 6.39
C ALA A 183 -24.17 -2.46 5.14
N GLU A 184 -24.94 -2.36 4.06
CA GLU A 184 -24.45 -1.74 2.82
C GLU A 184 -24.04 -0.29 3.01
N SER A 185 -24.80 0.47 3.80
CA SER A 185 -24.47 1.86 4.14
C SER A 185 -23.15 1.99 4.89
N GLU A 186 -22.88 1.10 5.87
CA GLU A 186 -21.62 1.09 6.60
C GLU A 186 -20.43 0.81 5.67
N PHE A 187 -20.59 -0.12 4.73
CA PHE A 187 -19.56 -0.39 3.74
C PHE A 187 -19.35 0.79 2.80
N ALA A 188 -20.42 1.42 2.31
CA ALA A 188 -20.35 2.57 1.41
C ALA A 188 -19.63 3.77 2.07
N ASP A 189 -19.97 4.06 3.33
CA ASP A 189 -19.31 5.11 4.11
C ASP A 189 -17.83 4.80 4.36
N ALA A 190 -17.52 3.56 4.76
CA ALA A 190 -16.16 3.11 4.95
C ALA A 190 -15.34 3.13 3.64
N TRP A 191 -15.93 2.73 2.52
CA TRP A 191 -15.28 2.81 1.21
C TRP A 191 -14.93 4.27 0.85
N THR A 192 -15.88 5.19 1.00
CA THR A 192 -15.69 6.61 0.70
C THR A 192 -14.55 7.20 1.53
N ASP A 193 -14.56 6.94 2.84
CA ASP A 193 -13.51 7.39 3.76
C ASP A 193 -12.15 6.76 3.41
N LEU A 194 -12.11 5.46 3.08
CA LEU A 194 -10.89 4.76 2.67
C LEU A 194 -10.27 5.41 1.43
N VAL A 195 -11.08 5.72 0.41
CA VAL A 195 -10.62 6.40 -0.81
C VAL A 195 -9.94 7.72 -0.47
N GLU A 196 -10.56 8.54 0.37
CA GLU A 196 -9.99 9.84 0.74
C GLU A 196 -8.74 9.69 1.62
N LEU A 197 -8.73 8.79 2.58
CA LEU A 197 -7.55 8.50 3.41
C LEU A 197 -6.37 8.05 2.55
N MET A 198 -6.60 7.17 1.59
CA MET A 198 -5.55 6.68 0.70
C MET A 198 -5.07 7.77 -0.27
N LYS A 199 -5.95 8.60 -0.81
CA LYS A 199 -5.57 9.79 -1.62
C LYS A 199 -4.71 10.77 -0.81
N VAL A 200 -5.05 11.02 0.45
CA VAL A 200 -4.22 11.83 1.36
C VAL A 200 -2.85 11.17 1.54
N GLY A 201 -2.81 9.84 1.74
CA GLY A 201 -1.58 9.06 1.85
C GLY A 201 -0.68 9.23 0.61
N VAL A 202 -1.24 9.18 -0.60
CA VAL A 202 -0.51 9.43 -1.85
C VAL A 202 0.07 10.84 -1.90
N ARG A 203 -0.74 11.86 -1.58
CA ARG A 203 -0.29 13.26 -1.61
C ARG A 203 0.80 13.54 -0.58
N ARG A 204 0.62 13.08 0.64
CA ARG A 204 1.51 13.38 1.79
C ARG A 204 2.69 12.42 1.93
N GLY A 205 2.68 11.27 1.24
CA GLY A 205 3.70 10.22 1.36
C GLY A 205 3.70 9.50 2.70
N ARG A 206 2.63 9.65 3.47
CA ARG A 206 2.41 9.01 4.78
C ARG A 206 0.93 8.87 5.07
N ILE A 207 0.57 7.86 5.85
CA ILE A 207 -0.80 7.64 6.30
C ILE A 207 -1.17 8.73 7.32
N ILE A 208 -2.28 9.41 7.12
CA ILE A 208 -2.85 10.39 8.03
C ILE A 208 -4.31 10.00 8.23
N VAL A 209 -4.67 9.58 9.43
CA VAL A 209 -5.99 9.01 9.74
C VAL A 209 -6.68 9.70 10.91
N VAL A 210 -5.91 10.31 11.82
CA VAL A 210 -6.47 11.05 12.96
C VAL A 210 -7.06 12.35 12.45
N ARG A 211 -8.31 12.60 12.80
CA ARG A 211 -9.03 13.83 12.48
C ARG A 211 -8.46 14.99 13.31
N PRO A 212 -8.44 16.23 12.79
CA PRO A 212 -7.86 17.37 13.49
C PRO A 212 -8.44 17.59 14.90
N GLU A 213 -9.74 17.41 15.05
CA GLU A 213 -10.47 17.56 16.33
C GLU A 213 -10.08 16.51 17.38
N HIS A 214 -9.52 15.38 16.96
CA HIS A 214 -9.02 14.32 17.85
C HIS A 214 -7.49 14.30 17.96
N ASP A 215 -6.81 15.25 17.31
CA ASP A 215 -5.36 15.35 17.32
C ASP A 215 -4.88 16.32 18.39
N HIS A 216 -4.88 15.88 19.65
CA HIS A 216 -4.48 16.68 20.81
C HIS A 216 -2.95 16.79 20.98
N GLY A 217 -2.18 16.69 19.90
CA GLY A 217 -0.72 16.82 19.96
C GLY A 217 0.01 15.61 20.54
N SER A 218 -0.68 14.53 20.89
CA SER A 218 -0.07 13.31 21.41
C SER A 218 0.98 12.76 20.44
N PRO A 219 2.13 12.25 20.92
CA PRO A 219 3.19 11.75 20.07
C PRO A 219 2.71 10.57 19.23
N ALA A 220 3.30 10.42 18.03
CA ALA A 220 3.19 9.21 17.27
C ALA A 220 3.92 8.06 17.97
N TYR A 221 3.61 6.79 17.60
CA TYR A 221 4.24 5.59 18.17
C TYR A 221 5.74 5.44 17.82
N GLY A 222 6.35 6.44 17.26
CA GLY A 222 7.78 6.51 16.97
C GLY A 222 8.14 7.70 16.09
N PRO A 223 9.43 8.07 16.00
CA PRO A 223 9.90 9.16 15.17
C PRO A 223 9.47 8.98 13.72
N LYS A 224 8.99 10.04 13.08
CA LYS A 224 8.52 10.04 11.68
C LYS A 224 7.34 9.09 11.40
N ARG A 225 6.69 8.55 12.43
CA ARG A 225 5.50 7.69 12.27
C ARG A 225 4.22 8.53 12.27
N PRO A 226 3.19 8.11 11.53
CA PRO A 226 1.90 8.81 11.57
C PRO A 226 1.25 8.64 12.94
N ARG A 227 0.49 9.64 13.36
CA ARG A 227 -0.43 9.48 14.47
C ARG A 227 -1.57 8.58 14.05
N THR A 228 -2.01 7.72 14.96
CA THR A 228 -3.05 6.72 14.72
C THR A 228 -4.06 6.75 15.87
N TYR A 229 -5.27 6.23 15.64
CA TYR A 229 -6.25 6.02 16.70
C TYR A 229 -5.93 4.77 17.50
N VAL A 230 -5.69 3.65 16.83
CA VAL A 230 -5.51 2.34 17.47
C VAL A 230 -4.22 1.64 17.05
N TYR A 231 -3.76 1.82 15.82
CA TYR A 231 -2.64 1.06 15.28
C TYR A 231 -1.35 1.28 16.09
N ARG A 232 -0.79 0.17 16.65
CA ARG A 232 0.39 0.13 17.52
C ARG A 232 0.27 0.97 18.79
N ARG A 233 -0.93 1.05 19.34
CA ARG A 233 -1.21 1.77 20.59
C ARG A 233 -1.77 0.85 21.67
N THR A 234 -1.40 -0.41 21.67
CA THR A 234 -1.82 -1.40 22.68
C THR A 234 -1.59 -0.89 24.10
N GLY A 235 -2.64 -0.94 24.93
CA GLY A 235 -2.60 -0.49 26.32
C GLY A 235 -2.68 1.03 26.50
N GLU A 236 -2.47 1.83 25.44
CA GLU A 236 -2.66 3.28 25.52
C GLU A 236 -4.16 3.64 25.55
N PRO A 237 -4.53 4.77 26.17
CA PRO A 237 -5.92 5.23 26.21
C PRO A 237 -6.40 5.61 24.81
N CYS A 238 -7.62 5.20 24.47
CA CYS A 238 -8.31 5.62 23.24
C CYS A 238 -8.43 7.15 23.20
N ARG A 239 -8.17 7.75 22.04
CA ARG A 239 -8.24 9.22 21.86
C ARG A 239 -9.67 9.79 22.02
N ILE A 240 -10.70 8.94 21.95
CA ILE A 240 -12.11 9.37 22.05
C ILE A 240 -12.68 9.04 23.43
N CYS A 241 -12.59 7.76 23.87
CA CYS A 241 -13.29 7.32 25.09
C CYS A 241 -12.36 6.97 26.26
N GLY A 242 -11.04 7.05 26.10
CA GLY A 242 -10.07 6.75 27.16
C GLY A 242 -9.86 5.24 27.42
N THR A 243 -10.69 4.35 26.89
CA THR A 243 -10.54 2.90 27.09
C THR A 243 -9.22 2.40 26.49
N ALA A 244 -8.54 1.48 27.18
CA ALA A 244 -7.28 0.92 26.69
C ALA A 244 -7.44 0.17 25.36
N ILE A 245 -6.57 0.50 24.38
CA ILE A 245 -6.54 -0.17 23.07
C ILE A 245 -6.11 -1.62 23.25
N ARG A 246 -6.86 -2.52 22.64
CA ARG A 246 -6.58 -3.98 22.61
C ARG A 246 -5.82 -4.39 21.36
N THR A 247 -5.15 -5.53 21.45
CA THR A 247 -4.49 -6.19 20.32
C THR A 247 -4.72 -7.69 20.37
N ALA A 248 -4.85 -8.30 19.19
CA ALA A 248 -4.87 -9.75 18.99
C ALA A 248 -4.26 -10.07 17.64
N GLU A 249 -3.92 -11.33 17.40
CA GLU A 249 -3.52 -11.78 16.07
C GLU A 249 -4.75 -12.05 15.19
N MET A 250 -4.71 -11.56 13.95
CA MET A 250 -5.71 -11.85 12.93
C MET A 250 -5.02 -11.86 11.55
N GLU A 251 -5.14 -12.97 10.81
CA GLU A 251 -4.50 -13.17 9.49
C GLU A 251 -2.98 -12.92 9.53
N GLY A 252 -2.29 -13.48 10.54
CA GLY A 252 -0.84 -13.37 10.72
C GLY A 252 -0.35 -11.94 10.98
N ARG A 253 -1.22 -11.05 11.44
CA ARG A 253 -0.91 -9.66 11.78
C ARG A 253 -1.58 -9.23 13.07
N ASN A 254 -0.91 -8.38 13.85
CA ASN A 254 -1.53 -7.78 15.02
C ASN A 254 -2.67 -6.85 14.57
N LEU A 255 -3.88 -7.18 14.97
CA LEU A 255 -5.04 -6.30 14.91
C LEU A 255 -5.00 -5.38 16.14
N PHE A 256 -5.46 -4.14 15.97
CA PHE A 256 -5.59 -3.15 17.05
C PHE A 256 -6.98 -2.55 17.00
N TRP A 257 -7.67 -2.46 18.17
CA TRP A 257 -9.00 -1.87 18.24
C TRP A 257 -9.32 -1.31 19.62
N CYS A 258 -10.30 -0.43 19.70
CA CYS A 258 -10.89 0.03 20.95
C CYS A 258 -12.16 -0.77 21.25
N PRO A 259 -12.22 -1.55 22.33
CA PRO A 259 -13.39 -2.39 22.60
C PRO A 259 -14.65 -1.60 23.00
N ALA A 260 -14.54 -0.33 23.33
CA ALA A 260 -15.67 0.52 23.67
C ALA A 260 -16.20 1.34 22.48
N CYS A 261 -15.34 1.72 21.54
CA CYS A 261 -15.77 2.49 20.36
C CYS A 261 -16.16 1.61 19.17
N GLN A 262 -15.77 0.33 19.19
CA GLN A 262 -16.00 -0.63 18.10
C GLN A 262 -16.82 -1.79 18.65
N SER A 263 -18.14 -1.70 18.53
CA SER A 263 -19.10 -2.68 19.06
C SER A 263 -20.01 -3.24 17.95
#